data_7ada1f23aacab87e1149bec15d6331fd
#
_entry.id   7ada1f23aacab87e1149bec15d6331fd
#
_cell.length_a   1.000
_cell.length_b   1.000
_cell.length_c   1.000
_cell.angle_alpha   90.00
_cell.angle_beta   90.00
_cell.angle_gamma   90.00
#
_symmetry.space_group_name_H-M   'P 1'
#
loop_
_entity.id
_entity.type
_entity.pdbx_description
1 polymer ?
#
loop_
_entity_poly.entity_id
_entity_poly.type
_entity_poly.pdbx_seq_one_letter_code
_entity_poly.pdbx_strand_id
1 'polypeptide(L)'
;MAEKFLLEMAETIKASIPGNNIQIEDQENKAVISGDMECGIKGINVSIECSTSTIKIKGAREYKYPITEASKDIFQQEMIKKYNGDYNIYASGQMLAFSKFFSYQTSNEAINITKNAIAAMQDMVEQFEN
;
A
#
# COMPACT_ATOMS: atom_id res chain seq x y z
N MET A 1 -1.91 21.05 9.69
CA MET A 1 -1.71 21.29 8.26
C MET A 1 -0.38 20.71 7.82
N ALA A 2 -0.39 19.85 6.82
CA ALA A 2 0.84 19.24 6.32
C ALA A 2 1.71 20.27 5.61
N GLU A 3 3.02 20.06 5.62
CA GLU A 3 3.94 20.91 4.88
C GLU A 3 3.66 20.81 3.38
N LYS A 4 3.96 21.89 2.66
CA LYS A 4 3.69 22.00 1.23
C LYS A 4 4.33 20.85 0.43
N PHE A 5 5.57 20.49 0.75
CA PHE A 5 6.26 19.42 0.01
C PHE A 5 5.57 18.06 0.20
N LEU A 6 4.96 17.82 1.37
CA LEU A 6 4.21 16.58 1.62
C LEU A 6 2.96 16.50 0.75
N LEU A 7 2.26 17.63 0.59
CA LEU A 7 1.08 17.68 -0.27
C LEU A 7 1.45 17.50 -1.74
N GLU A 8 2.53 18.11 -2.18
CA GLU A 8 3.02 17.96 -3.55
C GLU A 8 3.45 16.52 -3.84
N MET A 9 4.16 15.90 -2.89
CA MET A 9 4.56 14.50 -2.99
C MET A 9 3.34 13.59 -3.05
N ALA A 10 2.35 13.84 -2.20
CA ALA A 10 1.11 13.08 -2.16
C ALA A 10 0.35 13.18 -3.48
N GLU A 11 0.30 14.36 -4.10
CA GLU A 11 -0.35 14.54 -5.40
C GLU A 11 0.34 13.71 -6.48
N THR A 12 1.67 13.68 -6.47
CA THR A 12 2.45 12.88 -7.42
C THR A 12 2.19 11.38 -7.22
N ILE A 13 2.15 10.93 -5.97
CA ILE A 13 1.86 9.54 -5.63
C ILE A 13 0.44 9.17 -6.06
N LYS A 14 -0.54 10.02 -5.75
CA LYS A 14 -1.93 9.82 -6.13
C LYS A 14 -2.07 9.60 -7.64
N ALA A 15 -1.38 10.41 -8.43
CA ALA A 15 -1.41 10.30 -9.88
C ALA A 15 -0.89 8.96 -10.40
N SER A 16 -0.10 8.24 -9.60
CA SER A 16 0.46 6.94 -9.95
C SER A 16 -0.44 5.77 -9.54
N ILE A 17 -1.50 6.02 -8.78
CA ILE A 17 -2.38 4.97 -8.26
C ILE A 17 -3.59 4.83 -9.19
N PRO A 18 -3.79 3.66 -9.82
CA PRO A 18 -4.99 3.46 -10.65
C PRO A 18 -6.23 3.34 -9.75
N GLY A 19 -7.25 4.13 -10.03
CA GLY A 19 -8.50 4.12 -9.28
C GLY A 19 -9.23 5.44 -9.39
N ASN A 20 -10.53 5.42 -9.13
CA ASN A 20 -11.40 6.59 -9.31
C ASN A 20 -11.72 7.33 -8.01
N ASN A 21 -11.50 6.70 -6.85
CA ASN A 21 -11.88 7.24 -5.56
C ASN A 21 -10.69 7.48 -4.65
N ILE A 22 -9.55 7.81 -5.23
CA ILE A 22 -8.33 8.10 -4.46
C ILE A 22 -8.38 9.55 -4.01
N GLN A 23 -8.25 9.77 -2.70
CA GLN A 23 -8.34 11.10 -2.09
C GLN A 23 -7.10 11.39 -1.26
N ILE A 24 -6.82 12.67 -1.09
CA ILE A 24 -5.75 13.14 -0.21
C ILE A 24 -6.39 13.91 0.93
N GLU A 25 -6.03 13.54 2.16
CA GLU A 25 -6.45 14.25 3.36
C GLU A 25 -5.24 14.98 3.95
N ASP A 26 -5.38 16.29 4.13
CA ASP A 26 -4.36 17.14 4.75
C ASP A 26 -4.56 17.09 6.26
N GLN A 27 -3.73 16.31 6.93
CA GLN A 27 -3.74 16.20 8.39
C GLN A 27 -2.57 16.95 9.00
N GLU A 28 -2.62 17.17 10.30
CA GLU A 28 -1.52 17.81 11.01
C GLU A 28 -0.27 16.93 10.88
N ASN A 29 0.81 17.47 10.32
CA ASN A 29 2.11 16.83 10.14
C ASN A 29 2.16 15.68 9.13
N LYS A 30 1.06 15.43 8.40
CA LYS A 30 1.09 14.38 7.37
C LYS A 30 0.02 14.58 6.30
N ALA A 31 0.26 14.01 5.14
CA ALA A 31 -0.72 13.92 4.07
C ALA A 31 -1.08 12.44 3.88
N VAL A 32 -2.37 12.12 3.91
CA VAL A 32 -2.83 10.74 3.80
C VAL A 32 -3.55 10.54 2.47
N ILE A 33 -3.06 9.59 1.69
CA ILE A 33 -3.68 9.18 0.43
C ILE A 33 -4.46 7.91 0.72
N SER A 34 -5.74 7.89 0.40
CA SER A 34 -6.57 6.71 0.66
C SER A 34 -7.61 6.51 -0.42
N GLY A 35 -8.06 5.28 -0.55
CA GLY A 35 -9.09 4.92 -1.50
C GLY A 35 -8.96 3.49 -1.99
N ASP A 36 -9.75 3.16 -3.00
CA ASP A 36 -9.74 1.85 -3.62
C ASP A 36 -8.89 1.88 -4.89
N MET A 37 -7.77 1.18 -4.85
CA MET A 37 -6.89 1.04 -6.00
C MET A 37 -7.40 -0.09 -6.89
N GLU A 38 -7.41 0.13 -8.20
CA GLU A 38 -7.77 -0.91 -9.15
C GLU A 38 -6.68 -1.98 -9.19
N CYS A 39 -7.11 -3.25 -9.10
CA CYS A 39 -6.20 -4.38 -9.15
C CYS A 39 -6.95 -5.56 -9.78
N GLY A 40 -6.78 -5.72 -11.09
CA GLY A 40 -7.55 -6.71 -11.85
C GLY A 40 -9.04 -6.39 -11.83
N ILE A 41 -9.86 -7.38 -11.51
CA ILE A 41 -11.33 -7.26 -11.50
C ILE A 41 -11.82 -6.58 -10.22
N LYS A 42 -11.06 -6.68 -9.15
CA LYS A 42 -11.44 -6.14 -7.83
C LYS A 42 -10.41 -5.12 -7.37
N GLY A 43 -10.83 -4.26 -6.46
CA GLY A 43 -9.95 -3.26 -5.87
C GLY A 43 -9.26 -3.75 -4.62
N ILE A 44 -8.26 -3.01 -4.22
CA ILE A 44 -7.61 -3.15 -2.93
C ILE A 44 -7.72 -1.79 -2.23
N ASN A 45 -8.12 -1.79 -0.97
CA ASN A 45 -8.18 -0.56 -0.20
C ASN A 45 -6.75 -0.19 0.22
N VAL A 46 -6.31 1.01 -0.14
CA VAL A 46 -4.96 1.49 0.18
C VAL A 46 -5.02 2.72 1.05
N SER A 47 -4.00 2.85 1.91
CA SER A 47 -3.77 4.05 2.71
C SER A 47 -2.27 4.30 2.77
N ILE A 48 -1.85 5.48 2.34
CA ILE A 48 -0.44 5.87 2.31
C ILE A 48 -0.30 7.15 3.13
N GLU A 49 0.39 7.06 4.25
CA GLU A 49 0.63 8.20 5.14
C GLU A 49 2.01 8.78 4.86
N CYS A 50 2.03 9.99 4.32
CA CYS A 50 3.26 10.71 4.00
C CYS A 50 3.62 11.66 5.15
N SER A 51 4.71 11.37 5.85
CA SER A 51 5.26 12.20 6.92
C SER A 51 6.63 12.74 6.50
N THR A 52 7.23 13.61 7.29
CA THR A 52 8.45 14.35 6.92
C THR A 52 9.61 13.44 6.50
N SER A 53 9.79 12.30 7.15
CA SER A 53 10.92 11.40 6.84
C SER A 53 10.51 9.95 6.70
N THR A 54 9.20 9.66 6.75
CA THR A 54 8.70 8.29 6.68
C THR A 54 7.43 8.21 5.85
N ILE A 55 7.23 7.06 5.23
CA ILE A 55 5.98 6.71 4.55
C ILE A 55 5.49 5.41 5.13
N LYS A 56 4.21 5.39 5.50
CA LYS A 56 3.54 4.16 5.92
C LYS A 56 2.57 3.74 4.84
N ILE A 57 2.73 2.54 4.33
CA ILE A 57 1.89 2.00 3.27
C ILE A 57 1.07 0.85 3.83
N LYS A 58 -0.25 0.91 3.65
CA LYS A 58 -1.18 -0.13 4.06
C LYS A 58 -2.03 -0.53 2.87
N GLY A 59 -2.34 -1.82 2.80
CA GLY A 59 -3.30 -2.34 1.83
C GLY A 59 -4.16 -3.39 2.50
N ALA A 60 -5.43 -3.45 2.12
CA ALA A 60 -6.35 -4.44 2.65
C ALA A 60 -7.31 -4.90 1.56
N ARG A 61 -7.61 -6.18 1.55
CA ARG A 61 -8.53 -6.76 0.59
C ARG A 61 -9.33 -7.88 1.24
N GLU A 62 -10.62 -7.92 0.91
CA GLU A 62 -11.50 -9.01 1.30
C GLU A 62 -11.56 -10.04 0.17
N TYR A 63 -11.37 -11.30 0.51
CA TYR A 63 -11.43 -12.40 -0.44
C TYR A 63 -12.73 -13.17 -0.31
N LYS A 64 -13.02 -14.02 -1.28
CA LYS A 64 -14.24 -14.81 -1.31
C LYS A 64 -14.26 -15.89 -0.24
N TYR A 65 -13.10 -16.41 0.13
CA TYR A 65 -12.95 -17.50 1.10
C TYR A 65 -12.06 -17.05 2.26
N PRO A 66 -12.21 -17.68 3.45
CA PRO A 66 -11.35 -17.37 4.57
C PRO A 66 -9.88 -17.61 4.26
N ILE A 67 -9.03 -16.77 4.84
CA ILE A 67 -7.58 -16.87 4.69
C ILE A 67 -7.05 -17.79 5.79
N THR A 68 -6.35 -18.86 5.39
CA THR A 68 -5.74 -19.79 6.35
C THR A 68 -4.34 -19.31 6.74
N GLU A 69 -3.84 -19.77 7.88
CA GLU A 69 -2.48 -19.47 8.30
C GLU A 69 -1.45 -19.98 7.30
N ALA A 70 -1.69 -21.16 6.72
CA ALA A 70 -0.81 -21.73 5.71
C ALA A 70 -0.75 -20.84 4.46
N SER A 71 -1.89 -20.35 3.98
CA SER A 71 -1.97 -19.44 2.85
C SER A 71 -1.27 -18.11 3.14
N LYS A 72 -1.47 -17.58 4.34
CA LYS A 72 -0.83 -16.33 4.78
C LYS A 72 0.69 -16.49 4.81
N ASP A 73 1.19 -17.60 5.33
CA ASP A 73 2.63 -17.85 5.43
C ASP A 73 3.27 -17.97 4.05
N ILE A 74 2.63 -18.68 3.14
CA ILE A 74 3.11 -18.81 1.74
C ILE A 74 3.17 -17.44 1.09
N PHE A 75 2.13 -16.64 1.26
CA PHE A 75 2.04 -15.29 0.74
C PHE A 75 3.16 -14.41 1.28
N GLN A 76 3.42 -14.47 2.58
CA GLN A 76 4.48 -13.68 3.22
C GLN A 76 5.87 -14.06 2.70
N GLN A 77 6.13 -15.35 2.53
CA GLN A 77 7.40 -15.82 1.99
C GLN A 77 7.61 -15.37 0.54
N GLU A 78 6.56 -15.42 -0.27
CA GLU A 78 6.61 -14.93 -1.64
C GLU A 78 6.90 -13.42 -1.69
N MET A 79 6.33 -12.66 -0.77
CA MET A 79 6.59 -11.24 -0.62
C MET A 79 8.06 -10.95 -0.36
N ILE A 80 8.62 -11.64 0.63
CA ILE A 80 10.01 -11.44 1.01
C ILE A 80 10.92 -11.81 -0.14
N LYS A 81 10.66 -12.93 -0.79
CA LYS A 81 11.49 -13.46 -1.87
C LYS A 81 11.44 -12.57 -3.12
N LYS A 82 10.24 -12.15 -3.53
CA LYS A 82 10.05 -11.46 -4.81
C LYS A 82 10.33 -9.95 -4.73
N TYR A 83 10.01 -9.34 -3.60
CA TYR A 83 10.09 -7.88 -3.47
C TYR A 83 11.10 -7.42 -2.43
N ASN A 84 11.86 -8.35 -1.86
CA ASN A 84 12.85 -8.05 -0.83
C ASN A 84 12.23 -7.20 0.28
N GLY A 85 10.96 -7.47 0.60
CA GLY A 85 10.19 -6.67 1.54
C GLY A 85 9.73 -7.49 2.73
N ASP A 86 9.84 -6.88 3.91
CA ASP A 86 9.39 -7.48 5.16
C ASP A 86 8.11 -6.77 5.60
N TYR A 87 7.01 -7.11 4.94
CA TYR A 87 5.70 -6.52 5.23
C TYR A 87 5.05 -7.23 6.40
N ASN A 88 4.38 -6.45 7.26
CA ASN A 88 3.52 -7.01 8.28
C ASN A 88 2.23 -7.48 7.63
N ILE A 89 1.91 -8.75 7.79
CA ILE A 89 0.75 -9.35 7.14
C ILE A 89 -0.22 -9.86 8.21
N TYR A 90 -1.49 -9.48 8.07
CA TYR A 90 -2.57 -9.89 8.95
C TYR A 90 -3.62 -10.62 8.14
N ALA A 91 -4.16 -11.68 8.71
CA ALA A 91 -5.31 -12.37 8.15
C ALA A 91 -6.38 -12.50 9.23
N SER A 92 -7.60 -12.13 8.91
CA SER A 92 -8.74 -12.24 9.82
C SER A 92 -9.98 -12.58 9.01
N GLY A 93 -10.47 -13.82 9.15
CA GLY A 93 -11.57 -14.29 8.34
C GLY A 93 -11.20 -14.26 6.86
N GLN A 94 -11.94 -13.47 6.08
CA GLN A 94 -11.72 -13.31 4.64
C GLN A 94 -10.84 -12.11 4.29
N MET A 95 -10.41 -11.34 5.31
CA MET A 95 -9.63 -10.13 5.10
C MET A 95 -8.13 -10.41 5.17
N LEU A 96 -7.39 -9.91 4.19
CA LEU A 96 -5.94 -9.92 4.18
C LEU A 96 -5.47 -8.47 4.16
N ALA A 97 -4.59 -8.12 5.09
CA ALA A 97 -4.05 -6.77 5.20
C ALA A 97 -2.53 -6.83 5.34
N PHE A 98 -1.87 -5.84 4.81
CA PHE A 98 -0.42 -5.71 4.92
C PHE A 98 -0.03 -4.26 5.12
N SER A 99 1.09 -4.06 5.83
CA SER A 99 1.59 -2.73 6.09
C SER A 99 3.10 -2.72 6.20
N LYS A 100 3.70 -1.57 5.90
CA LYS A 100 5.13 -1.36 6.11
C LYS A 100 5.43 0.12 6.23
N PHE A 101 6.40 0.44 7.09
CA PHE A 101 7.01 1.77 7.18
C PHE A 101 8.29 1.79 6.37
N PHE A 102 8.49 2.89 5.67
CA PHE A 102 9.73 3.17 4.94
C PHE A 102 10.27 4.52 5.39
N SER A 103 11.60 4.63 5.47
CA SER A 103 12.26 5.90 5.65
C SER A 103 12.70 6.44 4.30
N TYR A 104 12.69 7.76 4.13
CA TYR A 104 13.16 8.37 2.90
C TYR A 104 13.92 9.67 3.20
N GLN A 105 14.78 10.09 2.29
CA GLN A 105 15.55 11.33 2.40
C GLN A 105 15.10 12.37 1.39
N THR A 106 14.63 11.95 0.22
CA THR A 106 14.16 12.86 -0.83
C THR A 106 12.77 12.49 -1.28
N SER A 107 12.03 13.46 -1.81
CA SER A 107 10.69 13.20 -2.35
C SER A 107 10.71 12.17 -3.47
N ASN A 108 11.73 12.19 -4.33
CA ASN A 108 11.86 11.21 -5.41
C ASN A 108 12.04 9.80 -4.88
N GLU A 109 12.82 9.63 -3.82
CA GLU A 109 12.99 8.34 -3.16
C GLU A 109 11.65 7.83 -2.61
N ALA A 110 10.91 8.70 -1.92
CA ALA A 110 9.60 8.37 -1.38
C ALA A 110 8.61 7.95 -2.48
N ILE A 111 8.60 8.68 -3.59
CA ILE A 111 7.73 8.38 -4.74
C ILE A 111 8.09 7.01 -5.33
N ASN A 112 9.37 6.72 -5.50
CA ASN A 112 9.83 5.44 -6.06
C ASN A 112 9.50 4.27 -5.13
N ILE A 113 9.72 4.43 -3.83
CA ILE A 113 9.34 3.42 -2.83
C ILE A 113 7.86 3.10 -2.92
N THR A 114 7.02 4.13 -3.03
CA THR A 114 5.58 3.99 -3.10
C THR A 114 5.15 3.29 -4.39
N LYS A 115 5.74 3.66 -5.52
CA LYS A 115 5.44 3.01 -6.81
C LYS A 115 5.78 1.52 -6.77
N ASN A 116 6.92 1.16 -6.19
CA ASN A 116 7.33 -0.22 -6.05
C ASN A 116 6.37 -0.99 -5.15
N ALA A 117 5.95 -0.38 -4.04
CA ALA A 117 4.99 -1.00 -3.12
C ALA A 117 3.64 -1.22 -3.78
N ILE A 118 3.16 -0.26 -4.56
CA ILE A 118 1.90 -0.38 -5.30
C ILE A 118 1.97 -1.54 -6.29
N ALA A 119 3.06 -1.63 -7.06
CA ALA A 119 3.25 -2.72 -8.01
C ALA A 119 3.30 -4.07 -7.30
N ALA A 120 3.97 -4.14 -6.16
CA ALA A 120 4.02 -5.36 -5.35
C ALA A 120 2.64 -5.77 -4.87
N MET A 121 1.85 -4.82 -4.37
CA MET A 121 0.49 -5.08 -3.90
C MET A 121 -0.41 -5.61 -5.02
N GLN A 122 -0.34 -5.01 -6.21
CA GLN A 122 -1.13 -5.45 -7.35
C GLN A 122 -0.79 -6.87 -7.77
N ASP A 123 0.50 -7.17 -7.86
CA ASP A 123 0.97 -8.49 -8.27
C ASP A 123 0.56 -9.56 -7.25
N MET A 124 0.69 -9.26 -5.96
CA MET A 124 0.33 -10.20 -4.90
C MET A 124 -1.16 -10.52 -4.89
N VAL A 125 -1.98 -9.49 -5.03
CA VAL A 125 -3.43 -9.68 -5.05
C VAL A 125 -3.83 -10.60 -6.20
N GLU A 126 -3.23 -10.41 -7.37
CA GLU A 126 -3.49 -11.25 -8.53
C GLU A 126 -3.07 -12.70 -8.29
N GLN A 127 -1.88 -12.90 -7.72
CA GLN A 127 -1.39 -14.24 -7.43
C GLN A 127 -2.25 -14.97 -6.41
N PHE A 128 -2.73 -14.26 -5.41
CA PHE A 128 -3.50 -14.86 -4.32
C PHE A 128 -4.91 -15.26 -4.74
N GLU A 129 -5.44 -14.69 -5.81
CA GLU A 129 -6.77 -15.04 -6.33
C GLU A 129 -6.77 -16.37 -7.10
N ASN A 130 -5.63 -16.82 -7.48
CA ASN A 130 -5.50 -18.09 -8.20
C ASN A 130 -5.27 -19.23 -7.18
#